data_4badc2f129c5fb5431236c3de11f946f
#
_entry.id   4badc2f129c5fb5431236c3de11f946f
#
_cell.length_a   1.000
_cell.length_b   1.000
_cell.length_c   1.000
_cell.angle_alpha   90.00
_cell.angle_beta   90.00
_cell.angle_gamma   90.00
#
_symmetry.space_group_name_H-M   'P 1'
#
loop_
_entity.id
_entity.type
_entity.pdbx_description
1 polymer ?
#
loop_
_entity_poly.entity_id
_entity_poly.type
_entity_poly.pdbx_seq_one_letter_code
_entity_poly.pdbx_strand_id
1 'polypeptide(L)'
;MDSQRSLKKIQRVQRAGVTRAAGQRRPVGFTLLLVVIVIVGLVLTAFARSAYRDVSGAAPRMASDTAEGDRYRNAFGIYLCDRFIEPLADVKTDTTGIHSHDDGLIHIHPSQPSSAGSGAVIGKFFDAVGLEATPDVVVLPEGADAKEKTWTSGTTTCKVGDGKDAKKEKGQWVLLEYPAQAGPDTEPIVHTDDFGELPV
;
A
#
# COMPACT_ATOMS: atom_id res chain seq x y z
N MET A 1 39.49 -69.63 -48.09
CA MET A 1 39.40 -69.60 -46.58
C MET A 1 39.40 -68.21 -46.02
N ASP A 2 39.56 -67.12 -46.75
CA ASP A 2 39.65 -65.72 -46.23
C ASP A 2 38.27 -65.04 -46.04
N SER A 3 37.26 -65.41 -46.78
CA SER A 3 35.94 -64.75 -46.68
C SER A 3 35.24 -64.93 -45.32
N GLN A 4 35.42 -66.07 -44.68
CA GLN A 4 34.81 -66.30 -43.35
C GLN A 4 35.50 -65.51 -42.19
N ARG A 5 36.82 -65.20 -42.34
CA ARG A 5 37.56 -64.42 -41.37
C ARG A 5 37.15 -62.93 -41.42
N SER A 6 36.86 -62.41 -42.61
CA SER A 6 36.39 -61.04 -42.81
C SER A 6 34.99 -60.82 -42.21
N LEU A 7 34.08 -61.73 -42.37
CA LEU A 7 32.74 -61.64 -41.80
C LEU A 7 32.74 -61.69 -40.29
N LYS A 8 33.60 -62.48 -39.65
CA LYS A 8 33.75 -62.50 -38.18
C LYS A 8 34.36 -61.23 -37.64
N LYS A 9 35.26 -60.53 -38.36
CA LYS A 9 35.82 -59.22 -37.98
C LYS A 9 34.74 -58.12 -38.07
N ILE A 10 33.95 -58.11 -39.13
CA ILE A 10 32.86 -57.16 -39.33
C ILE A 10 31.79 -57.29 -38.21
N GLN A 11 31.38 -58.54 -37.87
CA GLN A 11 30.47 -58.75 -36.76
C GLN A 11 31.00 -58.33 -35.38
N ARG A 12 32.34 -58.47 -35.14
CA ARG A 12 32.95 -57.97 -33.91
C ARG A 12 32.96 -56.38 -33.81
N VAL A 13 33.22 -55.72 -34.94
CA VAL A 13 33.20 -54.25 -35.00
C VAL A 13 31.77 -53.73 -34.82
N GLN A 14 30.77 -54.40 -35.43
CA GLN A 14 29.35 -54.00 -35.22
C GLN A 14 28.89 -54.25 -33.80
N ARG A 15 29.38 -55.26 -33.08
CA ARG A 15 29.04 -55.48 -31.68
C ARG A 15 29.80 -54.51 -30.75
N ALA A 16 30.96 -54.02 -31.11
CA ALA A 16 31.68 -53.01 -30.36
C ALA A 16 31.12 -51.59 -30.55
N GLY A 17 30.47 -51.31 -31.69
CA GLY A 17 29.84 -50.02 -31.98
C GLY A 17 28.47 -49.84 -31.33
N VAL A 18 27.88 -50.91 -30.78
CA VAL A 18 26.64 -50.82 -29.97
C VAL A 18 26.94 -50.91 -28.48
N THR A 19 27.98 -50.26 -28.05
CA THR A 19 27.99 -49.82 -26.67
C THR A 19 26.91 -48.72 -26.59
N ARG A 20 25.69 -49.11 -26.16
CA ARG A 20 24.73 -48.15 -25.65
C ARG A 20 25.52 -47.17 -24.82
N ALA A 21 25.58 -45.89 -25.25
CA ALA A 21 26.04 -44.84 -24.42
C ALA A 21 25.34 -45.05 -23.08
N ALA A 22 26.11 -45.45 -22.05
CA ALA A 22 25.59 -45.68 -20.71
C ALA A 22 24.80 -44.40 -20.39
N GLY A 23 23.47 -44.51 -20.30
CA GLY A 23 22.60 -43.37 -20.20
C GLY A 23 23.17 -42.51 -19.07
N GLN A 24 23.68 -41.38 -19.44
CA GLN A 24 24.22 -40.40 -18.50
C GLN A 24 23.06 -40.11 -17.56
N ARG A 25 23.11 -40.73 -16.37
CA ARG A 25 22.09 -40.51 -15.34
C ARG A 25 22.16 -39.06 -15.05
N ARG A 26 21.28 -38.26 -15.65
CA ARG A 26 21.16 -36.85 -15.32
C ARG A 26 20.96 -36.79 -13.81
N PRO A 27 21.77 -36.04 -13.08
CA PRO A 27 21.66 -36.01 -11.64
C PRO A 27 20.24 -35.53 -11.29
N VAL A 28 19.42 -36.46 -10.80
CA VAL A 28 18.00 -36.18 -10.44
C VAL A 28 17.91 -34.97 -9.54
N GLY A 29 18.91 -34.78 -8.66
CA GLY A 29 19.04 -33.61 -7.81
C GLY A 29 19.16 -32.29 -8.57
N PHE A 30 19.91 -32.27 -9.69
CA PHE A 30 20.01 -31.06 -10.52
C PHE A 30 18.68 -30.71 -11.21
N THR A 31 18.00 -31.71 -11.74
CA THR A 31 16.68 -31.52 -12.36
C THR A 31 15.64 -31.04 -11.32
N LEU A 32 15.66 -31.64 -10.13
CA LEU A 32 14.78 -31.24 -9.04
C LEU A 32 15.05 -29.78 -8.60
N LEU A 33 16.32 -29.40 -8.48
CA LEU A 33 16.71 -28.03 -8.15
C LEU A 33 16.20 -27.01 -9.18
N LEU A 34 16.35 -27.32 -10.49
CA LEU A 34 15.84 -26.47 -11.56
C LEU A 34 14.31 -26.33 -11.49
N VAL A 35 13.61 -27.41 -11.27
CA VAL A 35 12.13 -27.39 -11.13
C VAL A 35 11.72 -26.53 -9.95
N VAL A 36 12.40 -26.66 -8.81
CA VAL A 36 12.11 -25.82 -7.62
C VAL A 36 12.35 -24.35 -7.92
N ILE A 37 13.46 -23.99 -8.56
CA ILE A 37 13.77 -22.60 -8.93
C ILE A 37 12.69 -22.02 -9.86
N VAL A 38 12.24 -22.80 -10.86
CA VAL A 38 11.20 -22.37 -11.79
C VAL A 38 9.86 -22.18 -11.06
N ILE A 39 9.49 -23.12 -10.19
CA ILE A 39 8.23 -23.00 -9.42
C ILE A 39 8.28 -21.78 -8.49
N VAL A 40 9.36 -21.59 -7.74
CA VAL A 40 9.53 -20.43 -6.87
C VAL A 40 9.50 -19.13 -7.67
N GLY A 41 10.17 -19.07 -8.81
CA GLY A 41 10.15 -17.91 -9.70
C GLY A 41 8.74 -17.60 -10.22
N LEU A 42 7.97 -18.62 -10.63
CA LEU A 42 6.59 -18.44 -11.07
C LEU A 42 5.67 -17.97 -9.94
N VAL A 43 5.81 -18.52 -8.73
CA VAL A 43 5.04 -18.10 -7.57
C VAL A 43 5.35 -16.65 -7.21
N LEU A 44 6.63 -16.27 -7.13
CA LEU A 44 7.03 -14.89 -6.84
C LEU A 44 6.53 -13.92 -7.92
N THR A 45 6.60 -14.32 -9.21
CA THR A 45 6.09 -13.48 -10.30
C THR A 45 4.57 -13.33 -10.24
N ALA A 46 3.84 -14.39 -9.91
CA ALA A 46 2.39 -14.34 -9.73
C ALA A 46 2.00 -13.44 -8.55
N PHE A 47 2.72 -13.55 -7.43
CA PHE A 47 2.52 -12.68 -6.25
C PHE A 47 2.79 -11.21 -6.57
N ALA A 48 3.93 -10.91 -7.21
CA ALA A 48 4.27 -9.55 -7.61
C ALA A 48 3.24 -8.96 -8.57
N ARG A 49 2.75 -9.77 -9.51
CA ARG A 49 1.71 -9.34 -10.46
C ARG A 49 0.35 -9.13 -9.77
N SER A 50 -0.02 -9.97 -8.79
CA SER A 50 -1.25 -9.82 -8.01
C SER A 50 -1.18 -8.53 -7.18
N ALA A 51 -0.09 -8.30 -6.45
CA ALA A 51 0.11 -7.09 -5.67
C ALA A 51 0.07 -5.83 -6.56
N TYR A 52 0.71 -5.85 -7.73
CA TYR A 52 0.65 -4.73 -8.67
C TYR A 52 -0.77 -4.46 -9.16
N ARG A 53 -1.56 -5.51 -9.46
CA ARG A 53 -2.96 -5.36 -9.89
C ARG A 53 -3.86 -4.84 -8.78
N ASP A 54 -3.64 -5.27 -7.53
CA ASP A 54 -4.38 -4.75 -6.38
C ASP A 54 -4.16 -3.24 -6.20
N VAL A 55 -2.91 -2.79 -6.35
CA VAL A 55 -2.56 -1.38 -6.13
C VAL A 55 -2.94 -0.50 -7.32
N SER A 56 -2.76 -0.95 -8.56
CA SER A 56 -2.98 -0.11 -9.75
C SER A 56 -4.33 -0.33 -10.43
N GLY A 57 -4.94 -1.51 -10.27
CA GLY A 57 -6.19 -1.87 -10.95
C GLY A 57 -7.46 -1.60 -10.14
N ALA A 58 -7.37 -1.48 -8.81
CA ALA A 58 -8.50 -1.09 -7.97
C ALA A 58 -8.65 0.45 -7.92
N ALA A 59 -9.88 0.93 -7.69
CA ALA A 59 -10.10 2.35 -7.49
C ALA A 59 -9.53 2.83 -6.14
N PRO A 60 -8.94 4.04 -6.06
CA PRO A 60 -8.70 4.97 -7.18
C PRO A 60 -7.57 4.51 -8.09
N ARG A 61 -7.76 4.62 -9.41
CA ARG A 61 -6.83 4.13 -10.43
C ARG A 61 -5.91 5.23 -10.95
N MET A 62 -4.71 4.85 -11.37
CA MET A 62 -3.76 5.77 -11.98
C MET A 62 -4.24 6.29 -13.34
N ALA A 63 -3.73 7.45 -13.75
CA ALA A 63 -3.95 8.01 -15.08
C ALA A 63 -3.50 7.07 -16.23
N SER A 64 -2.51 6.21 -15.98
CA SER A 64 -2.06 5.19 -16.93
C SER A 64 -3.09 4.09 -17.18
N ASP A 65 -4.00 3.87 -16.24
CA ASP A 65 -5.01 2.80 -16.31
C ASP A 65 -6.33 3.30 -16.93
N THR A 66 -6.54 4.62 -16.93
CA THR A 66 -7.67 5.29 -17.56
C THR A 66 -7.18 6.53 -18.30
N ALA A 67 -7.93 7.02 -19.29
CA ALA A 67 -7.53 8.18 -20.11
C ALA A 67 -7.22 9.43 -19.27
N GLU A 68 -7.89 9.60 -18.12
CA GLU A 68 -7.74 10.76 -17.24
C GLU A 68 -7.32 10.38 -15.81
N GLY A 69 -7.26 9.06 -15.47
CA GLY A 69 -7.13 8.57 -14.12
C GLY A 69 -8.39 8.81 -13.29
N ASP A 70 -8.42 8.23 -12.12
CA ASP A 70 -9.52 8.48 -11.17
C ASP A 70 -9.25 9.77 -10.39
N ARG A 71 -10.29 10.54 -10.16
CA ARG A 71 -10.25 11.80 -9.41
C ARG A 71 -11.37 11.81 -8.39
N TYR A 72 -10.99 11.75 -7.13
CA TYR A 72 -11.92 11.81 -5.99
C TYR A 72 -11.58 12.98 -5.09
N ARG A 73 -12.51 13.36 -4.27
CA ARG A 73 -12.35 14.37 -3.24
C ARG A 73 -13.09 13.94 -1.99
N ASN A 74 -12.38 13.90 -0.88
CA ASN A 74 -12.96 13.62 0.43
C ASN A 74 -12.83 14.86 1.30
N ALA A 75 -13.90 15.23 2.00
CA ALA A 75 -13.82 16.31 2.98
C ALA A 75 -12.94 15.87 4.17
N PHE A 76 -12.10 16.78 4.65
CA PHE A 76 -11.25 16.57 5.79
C PHE A 76 -11.24 17.78 6.70
N GLY A 77 -11.24 17.56 8.00
CA GLY A 77 -11.12 18.62 9.00
C GLY A 77 -10.62 18.09 10.33
N ILE A 78 -9.89 18.88 11.06
CA ILE A 78 -9.41 18.57 12.40
C ILE A 78 -10.19 19.42 13.39
N TYR A 79 -10.88 18.76 14.33
CA TYR A 79 -11.66 19.40 15.38
C TYR A 79 -10.87 19.35 16.70
N LEU A 80 -10.48 20.51 17.20
CA LEU A 80 -9.74 20.64 18.46
C LEU A 80 -10.67 21.18 19.55
N CYS A 81 -11.04 20.32 20.47
CA CYS A 81 -11.85 20.64 21.64
C CYS A 81 -13.21 21.28 21.33
N ASP A 82 -13.23 22.48 20.79
CA ASP A 82 -14.42 23.30 20.60
C ASP A 82 -14.54 23.94 19.20
N ARG A 83 -13.53 23.74 18.34
CA ARG A 83 -13.53 24.33 17.00
C ARG A 83 -12.78 23.48 15.98
N PHE A 84 -13.16 23.64 14.72
CA PHE A 84 -12.30 23.23 13.62
C PHE A 84 -11.12 24.19 13.49
N ILE A 85 -9.94 23.65 13.16
CA ILE A 85 -8.83 24.48 12.71
C ILE A 85 -8.99 24.81 11.22
N GLU A 86 -8.27 25.82 10.74
CA GLU A 86 -8.19 26.14 9.32
C GLU A 86 -7.74 24.90 8.52
N PRO A 87 -8.22 24.73 7.30
CA PRO A 87 -7.79 23.64 6.43
C PRO A 87 -6.27 23.59 6.29
N LEU A 88 -5.73 22.39 6.14
CA LEU A 88 -4.31 22.18 5.95
C LEU A 88 -3.96 22.21 4.46
N ALA A 89 -2.86 22.90 4.13
CA ALA A 89 -2.27 22.88 2.81
C ALA A 89 -1.04 21.96 2.77
N ASP A 90 -0.65 21.56 1.57
CA ASP A 90 0.59 20.81 1.38
C ASP A 90 1.81 21.61 1.87
N VAL A 91 2.64 20.96 2.64
CA VAL A 91 3.95 21.49 3.11
C VAL A 91 5.12 20.95 2.30
N LYS A 92 4.87 19.97 1.43
CA LYS A 92 5.85 19.32 0.55
C LYS A 92 5.30 19.24 -0.86
N THR A 93 6.19 19.14 -1.84
CA THR A 93 5.77 18.78 -3.20
C THR A 93 5.17 17.39 -3.20
N ASP A 94 3.89 17.30 -3.57
CA ASP A 94 3.21 16.01 -3.68
C ASP A 94 3.79 15.20 -4.85
N THR A 95 4.09 13.95 -4.57
CA THR A 95 4.53 12.95 -5.54
C THR A 95 3.58 11.77 -5.65
N THR A 96 2.54 11.75 -4.83
CA THR A 96 1.61 10.62 -4.71
C THR A 96 0.31 10.83 -5.48
N GLY A 97 -0.11 12.09 -5.62
CA GLY A 97 -1.42 12.48 -6.12
C GLY A 97 -2.50 12.41 -5.03
N ILE A 98 -2.10 12.44 -3.74
CA ILE A 98 -3.01 12.50 -2.59
C ILE A 98 -2.57 13.69 -1.73
N HIS A 99 -3.27 14.82 -1.84
CA HIS A 99 -2.84 16.11 -1.31
C HIS A 99 -4.01 17.05 -1.00
N SER A 100 -3.72 18.30 -0.59
CA SER A 100 -4.70 19.36 -0.32
C SER A 100 -4.25 20.71 -0.88
N HIS A 101 -5.24 21.57 -1.13
CA HIS A 101 -5.03 22.95 -1.60
C HIS A 101 -5.56 24.00 -0.62
N ASP A 102 -5.59 23.72 0.67
CA ASP A 102 -6.15 24.62 1.68
C ASP A 102 -7.68 24.86 1.52
N ASP A 103 -8.36 23.88 0.97
CA ASP A 103 -9.79 23.96 0.66
C ASP A 103 -10.64 23.00 1.51
N GLY A 104 -10.03 22.32 2.49
CA GLY A 104 -10.70 21.34 3.35
C GLY A 104 -11.02 20.02 2.64
N LEU A 105 -10.36 19.76 1.52
CA LEU A 105 -10.52 18.53 0.75
C LEU A 105 -9.20 17.77 0.64
N ILE A 106 -9.30 16.47 0.67
CA ILE A 106 -8.25 15.56 0.19
C ILE A 106 -8.51 15.35 -1.30
N HIS A 107 -7.57 15.78 -2.13
CA HIS A 107 -7.60 15.53 -3.58
C HIS A 107 -6.91 14.21 -3.85
N ILE A 108 -7.57 13.31 -4.58
CA ILE A 108 -7.09 11.95 -4.83
C ILE A 108 -7.06 11.73 -6.34
N HIS A 109 -5.87 11.74 -6.90
CA HIS A 109 -5.59 11.44 -8.32
C HIS A 109 -4.24 10.76 -8.44
N PRO A 110 -4.16 9.47 -8.14
CA PRO A 110 -2.90 8.74 -7.98
C PRO A 110 -1.94 8.96 -9.14
N SER A 111 -0.70 9.33 -8.83
CA SER A 111 0.37 9.57 -9.79
C SER A 111 1.37 8.44 -9.90
N GLN A 112 1.27 7.45 -9.00
CA GLN A 112 2.17 6.30 -8.95
C GLN A 112 1.45 5.05 -8.41
N PRO A 113 1.91 3.82 -8.75
CA PRO A 113 1.25 2.59 -8.33
C PRO A 113 1.07 2.45 -6.83
N SER A 114 2.02 2.94 -6.04
CA SER A 114 1.97 2.87 -4.58
C SER A 114 0.93 3.77 -3.93
N SER A 115 0.30 4.67 -4.68
CA SER A 115 -0.77 5.56 -4.22
C SER A 115 -2.12 5.25 -4.87
N ALA A 116 -2.25 4.12 -5.58
CA ALA A 116 -3.47 3.67 -6.22
C ALA A 116 -4.04 2.43 -5.54
N GLY A 117 -5.32 2.15 -5.73
CA GLY A 117 -6.01 1.01 -5.17
C GLY A 117 -5.84 0.92 -3.65
N SER A 118 -5.45 -0.24 -3.14
CA SER A 118 -5.17 -0.45 -1.71
C SER A 118 -4.01 0.38 -1.17
N GLY A 119 -3.19 0.97 -2.03
CA GLY A 119 -2.12 1.90 -1.64
C GLY A 119 -2.59 3.35 -1.48
N ALA A 120 -3.84 3.66 -1.79
CA ALA A 120 -4.43 4.98 -1.57
C ALA A 120 -4.93 5.09 -0.12
N VAL A 121 -4.01 5.40 0.78
CA VAL A 121 -4.27 5.51 2.22
C VAL A 121 -4.11 6.95 2.71
N ILE A 122 -4.85 7.30 3.78
CA ILE A 122 -4.88 8.65 4.33
C ILE A 122 -3.50 9.11 4.87
N GLY A 123 -2.64 8.17 5.24
CA GLY A 123 -1.28 8.47 5.68
C GLY A 123 -0.46 9.23 4.63
N LYS A 124 -0.73 9.02 3.34
CA LYS A 124 -0.08 9.80 2.27
C LYS A 124 -0.51 11.25 2.25
N PHE A 125 -1.79 11.51 2.54
CA PHE A 125 -2.28 12.86 2.75
C PHE A 125 -1.64 13.49 4.00
N PHE A 126 -1.55 12.75 5.12
CA PHE A 126 -0.89 13.25 6.32
C PHE A 126 0.56 13.66 6.03
N ASP A 127 1.29 12.85 5.29
CA ASP A 127 2.65 13.18 4.84
C ASP A 127 2.70 14.45 3.98
N ALA A 128 1.75 14.64 3.07
CA ALA A 128 1.72 15.80 2.18
C ALA A 128 1.50 17.10 2.97
N VAL A 129 0.55 17.11 3.90
CA VAL A 129 0.23 18.28 4.73
C VAL A 129 1.12 18.42 5.98
N GLY A 130 2.06 17.50 6.21
CA GLY A 130 2.96 17.51 7.37
C GLY A 130 2.26 17.23 8.69
N LEU A 131 1.19 16.46 8.68
CA LEU A 131 0.46 16.01 9.86
C LEU A 131 1.01 14.65 10.31
N GLU A 132 1.42 14.53 11.57
CA GLU A 132 1.68 13.24 12.18
C GLU A 132 0.46 12.88 13.04
N ALA A 133 -0.23 11.80 12.69
CA ALA A 133 -1.44 11.40 13.40
C ALA A 133 -1.39 9.91 13.77
N THR A 134 -1.32 9.68 15.07
CA THR A 134 -1.45 8.37 15.70
C THR A 134 -2.54 8.42 16.77
N PRO A 135 -3.05 7.28 17.26
CA PRO A 135 -4.02 7.29 18.37
C PRO A 135 -3.51 7.96 19.65
N ASP A 136 -2.19 7.91 19.88
CA ASP A 136 -1.58 8.47 21.07
C ASP A 136 -1.24 9.95 20.95
N VAL A 137 -0.80 10.39 19.77
CA VAL A 137 -0.34 11.76 19.56
C VAL A 137 -0.65 12.23 18.15
N VAL A 138 -1.05 13.50 18.07
CA VAL A 138 -1.16 14.23 16.81
C VAL A 138 -0.22 15.44 16.88
N VAL A 139 0.62 15.59 15.85
CA VAL A 139 1.49 16.74 15.66
C VAL A 139 1.04 17.48 14.41
N LEU A 140 0.57 18.71 14.63
CA LEU A 140 0.12 19.59 13.56
C LEU A 140 1.31 20.26 12.86
N PRO A 141 1.22 20.54 11.56
CA PRO A 141 2.25 21.30 10.86
C PRO A 141 2.41 22.71 11.44
N GLU A 142 3.59 23.31 11.28
CA GLU A 142 3.90 24.64 11.80
C GLU A 142 2.90 25.72 11.36
N GLY A 143 2.40 25.64 10.13
CA GLY A 143 1.43 26.57 9.57
C GLY A 143 0.00 26.41 10.08
N ALA A 144 -0.34 25.35 10.81
CA ALA A 144 -1.70 25.14 11.30
C ALA A 144 -2.16 26.24 12.26
N ASP A 145 -3.44 26.61 12.20
CA ASP A 145 -4.07 27.57 13.12
C ASP A 145 -4.37 26.92 14.49
N ALA A 146 -3.32 26.59 15.22
CA ALA A 146 -3.40 26.11 16.59
C ALA A 146 -2.20 26.61 17.40
N LYS A 147 -2.45 27.02 18.66
CA LYS A 147 -1.37 27.47 19.55
C LYS A 147 -0.41 26.34 19.92
N GLU A 148 -0.97 25.19 20.28
CA GLU A 148 -0.20 23.99 20.52
C GLU A 148 -0.19 23.14 19.25
N LYS A 149 0.99 22.65 18.88
CA LYS A 149 1.15 21.79 17.71
C LYS A 149 1.09 20.31 18.06
N THR A 150 1.42 19.96 19.31
CA THR A 150 1.45 18.58 19.78
C THR A 150 0.33 18.31 20.76
N TRP A 151 -0.50 17.33 20.44
CA TRP A 151 -1.66 16.96 21.22
C TRP A 151 -1.58 15.47 21.57
N THR A 152 -1.53 15.16 22.88
CA THR A 152 -1.36 13.79 23.38
C THR A 152 -2.65 13.27 24.01
N SER A 153 -3.15 12.13 23.55
CA SER A 153 -4.32 11.42 24.10
C SER A 153 -4.19 11.20 25.60
N GLY A 154 -5.24 11.43 26.34
CA GLY A 154 -5.29 11.24 27.79
C GLY A 154 -4.44 12.20 28.61
N THR A 155 -3.70 13.11 27.99
CA THR A 155 -2.84 14.11 28.66
C THR A 155 -3.32 15.52 28.37
N THR A 156 -3.49 15.88 27.12
CA THR A 156 -4.01 17.18 26.72
C THR A 156 -5.46 17.34 27.18
N THR A 157 -5.79 18.50 27.74
CA THR A 157 -7.13 18.75 28.27
C THR A 157 -7.90 19.73 27.43
N CYS A 158 -9.13 19.40 27.15
CA CYS A 158 -10.12 20.26 26.54
C CYS A 158 -11.04 20.89 27.57
N LYS A 159 -11.52 22.08 27.26
CA LYS A 159 -12.57 22.72 28.05
C LYS A 159 -13.92 22.25 27.48
N VAL A 160 -14.70 21.55 28.28
CA VAL A 160 -16.01 21.02 27.90
C VAL A 160 -17.11 21.78 28.65
N GLY A 161 -18.15 22.22 27.92
CA GLY A 161 -19.26 23.02 28.45
C GLY A 161 -18.98 24.53 28.45
N ASP A 162 -20.04 25.30 28.75
CA ASP A 162 -20.02 26.74 28.65
C ASP A 162 -20.01 27.44 30.02
N GLY A 163 -19.45 28.66 30.05
CA GLY A 163 -19.55 29.56 31.19
C GLY A 163 -18.84 29.07 32.45
N LYS A 164 -19.50 29.24 33.60
CA LYS A 164 -18.91 28.93 34.92
C LYS A 164 -18.87 27.43 35.24
N ASP A 165 -19.61 26.64 34.52
CA ASP A 165 -19.71 25.18 34.70
C ASP A 165 -18.76 24.40 33.79
N ALA A 166 -17.98 25.09 33.00
CA ALA A 166 -17.02 24.47 32.10
C ALA A 166 -15.96 23.68 32.88
N LYS A 167 -15.78 22.41 32.51
CA LYS A 167 -14.83 21.50 33.10
C LYS A 167 -13.67 21.26 32.13
N LYS A 168 -12.50 20.97 32.71
CA LYS A 168 -11.36 20.45 31.91
C LYS A 168 -11.41 18.96 31.92
N GLU A 169 -11.52 18.37 30.74
CA GLU A 169 -11.51 16.93 30.53
C GLU A 169 -10.35 16.52 29.64
N LYS A 170 -9.83 15.33 29.87
CA LYS A 170 -8.75 14.78 29.05
C LYS A 170 -9.31 14.37 27.70
N GLY A 171 -8.70 14.86 26.63
CA GLY A 171 -9.06 14.52 25.29
C GLY A 171 -8.47 13.19 24.83
N GLN A 172 -9.12 12.55 23.87
CA GLN A 172 -8.60 11.42 23.12
C GLN A 172 -8.70 11.73 21.63
N TRP A 173 -7.75 11.23 20.87
CA TRP A 173 -7.81 11.27 19.44
C TRP A 173 -8.66 10.14 18.90
N VAL A 174 -9.55 10.47 18.01
CA VAL A 174 -10.32 9.54 17.20
C VAL A 174 -10.38 10.07 15.79
N LEU A 175 -10.39 9.19 14.80
CA LEU A 175 -10.71 9.54 13.43
C LEU A 175 -12.15 9.12 13.18
N LEU A 176 -12.96 10.07 12.71
CA LEU A 176 -14.36 9.84 12.35
C LEU A 176 -14.48 9.76 10.84
N GLU A 177 -14.90 8.60 10.35
CA GLU A 177 -15.18 8.39 8.93
C GLU A 177 -16.68 8.48 8.68
N TYR A 178 -17.07 9.36 7.76
CA TYR A 178 -18.43 9.47 7.29
C TYR A 178 -18.54 8.91 5.87
N PRO A 179 -19.52 8.05 5.58
CA PRO A 179 -19.71 7.53 4.22
C PRO A 179 -20.06 8.66 3.25
N ALA A 180 -19.72 8.46 1.97
CA ALA A 180 -20.19 9.35 0.92
C ALA A 180 -21.72 9.46 1.00
N GLN A 181 -22.26 10.67 0.92
CA GLN A 181 -23.69 10.96 1.08
C GLN A 181 -24.21 10.86 2.53
N ALA A 182 -23.33 11.00 3.53
CA ALA A 182 -23.75 11.11 4.93
C ALA A 182 -24.73 12.27 5.12
N GLY A 183 -25.87 12.00 5.77
CA GLY A 183 -26.82 13.02 6.20
C GLY A 183 -26.51 13.51 7.61
N PRO A 184 -27.28 14.52 8.11
CA PRO A 184 -27.06 15.08 9.44
C PRO A 184 -27.14 14.05 10.58
N ASP A 185 -27.93 13.00 10.37
CA ASP A 185 -28.16 11.94 11.38
C ASP A 185 -27.30 10.69 11.14
N THR A 186 -26.34 10.76 10.21
CA THR A 186 -25.46 9.61 9.93
C THR A 186 -24.41 9.50 11.02
N GLU A 187 -24.38 8.35 11.71
CA GLU A 187 -23.33 8.05 12.67
C GLU A 187 -22.02 7.73 11.94
N PRO A 188 -20.88 8.29 12.38
CA PRO A 188 -19.58 7.98 11.81
C PRO A 188 -19.07 6.60 12.24
N ILE A 189 -18.18 6.04 11.43
CA ILE A 189 -17.30 4.95 11.87
C ILE A 189 -16.19 5.59 12.69
N VAL A 190 -15.98 5.08 13.92
CA VAL A 190 -14.96 5.61 14.83
C VAL A 190 -13.73 4.72 14.77
N HIS A 191 -12.60 5.29 14.34
CA HIS A 191 -11.31 4.62 14.35
C HIS A 191 -10.48 5.10 15.53
N THR A 192 -9.86 4.18 16.24
CA THR A 192 -9.03 4.44 17.43
C THR A 192 -7.60 3.93 17.30
N ASP A 193 -7.26 3.31 16.16
CA ASP A 193 -5.99 2.69 15.84
C ASP A 193 -5.63 2.91 14.37
N ASP A 194 -4.36 2.82 14.04
CA ASP A 194 -3.79 2.81 12.68
C ASP A 194 -4.41 3.82 11.69
N PHE A 195 -4.54 5.09 12.10
CA PHE A 195 -5.16 6.13 11.27
C PHE A 195 -4.56 6.22 9.86
N GLY A 196 -3.25 6.06 9.74
CA GLY A 196 -2.54 6.20 8.47
C GLY A 196 -2.84 5.14 7.42
N GLU A 197 -3.32 3.98 7.82
CA GLU A 197 -3.58 2.83 6.93
C GLU A 197 -5.02 2.83 6.38
N LEU A 198 -5.87 3.75 6.81
CA LEU A 198 -7.24 3.84 6.33
C LEU A 198 -7.27 4.28 4.86
N PRO A 199 -8.12 3.66 4.02
CA PRO A 199 -8.28 4.07 2.63
C PRO A 199 -8.86 5.48 2.52
N VAL A 200 -8.50 6.19 1.45
CA VAL A 200 -9.05 7.49 1.06
C VAL A 200 -10.06 7.40 -0.05
#